data_8745b8efe75fabaa25658186451b857c
#
_entry.id   8745b8efe75fabaa25658186451b857c
#
_cell.length_a   1.000
_cell.length_b   1.000
_cell.length_c   1.000
_cell.angle_alpha   90.00
_cell.angle_beta   90.00
_cell.angle_gamma   90.00
#
_symmetry.space_group_name_H-M   'P 1'
#
loop_
_entity.id
_entity.type
_entity.pdbx_description
1 polymer ?
#
loop_
_entity_poly.entity_id
_entity_poly.type
_entity_poly.pdbx_seq_one_letter_code
_entity_poly.pdbx_strand_id
1 'polypeptide(L)'
;MFSTKKSRIIGAGNNGGDGFVIARHLHQIGIRVVAVLVGTSENLPADAEANYRRMLAVGVSVLLAEEAKYEEWGSATIVVDALFGTGLSRVLEGEAQQAVERINRASDAGAKVIAVDVPSGIDTDTGQVLGTAVRASETVTIGLPKVGLALEPGREHAGKVFVARIGIEDHAPGVMPSAEVWTPAVVRKSLPVRSKHGHKGSFGHVLVVAGAPGMTGAAHLASLGAARMGAGLVTVACPAGVSAILEI
;
A
#
# COMPACT_ATOMS: atom_id res chain seq x y z
N MET A 1 29.21 -7.45 17.15
CA MET A 1 28.56 -8.76 17.09
C MET A 1 27.38 -8.64 16.15
N PHE A 2 27.56 -8.91 14.85
CA PHE A 2 26.49 -8.78 13.85
C PHE A 2 25.47 -9.90 14.07
N SER A 3 24.24 -9.49 14.36
CA SER A 3 23.09 -10.35 14.56
C SER A 3 22.95 -11.36 13.42
N THR A 4 22.69 -12.63 13.75
CA THR A 4 22.44 -13.75 12.84
C THR A 4 21.10 -13.62 12.09
N LYS A 5 20.71 -12.40 11.70
CA LYS A 5 19.45 -12.15 11.00
C LYS A 5 19.49 -12.82 9.64
N LYS A 6 18.59 -13.78 9.44
CA LYS A 6 18.39 -14.44 8.15
C LYS A 6 17.33 -13.68 7.37
N SER A 7 17.66 -13.23 6.16
CA SER A 7 16.71 -12.60 5.25
C SER A 7 16.36 -13.59 4.15
N ARG A 8 15.07 -13.64 3.79
CA ARG A 8 14.60 -14.41 2.64
C ARG A 8 14.00 -13.48 1.63
N ILE A 9 14.32 -13.69 0.38
CA ILE A 9 13.80 -12.91 -0.74
C ILE A 9 13.11 -13.89 -1.67
N ILE A 10 11.83 -13.66 -1.91
CA ILE A 10 10.95 -14.56 -2.62
C ILE A 10 10.58 -13.87 -3.91
N GLY A 11 10.95 -14.45 -5.03
CA GLY A 11 10.78 -13.83 -6.32
C GLY A 11 10.30 -14.77 -7.39
N ALA A 12 9.59 -14.19 -8.35
CA ALA A 12 9.19 -14.79 -9.62
C ALA A 12 9.01 -13.68 -10.66
N GLY A 13 9.11 -13.98 -11.94
CA GLY A 13 8.87 -13.01 -13.02
C GLY A 13 9.72 -11.73 -12.93
N ASN A 14 9.20 -10.62 -13.43
CA ASN A 14 9.89 -9.32 -13.45
C ASN A 14 10.12 -8.76 -12.06
N ASN A 15 9.13 -8.82 -11.18
CA ASN A 15 9.26 -8.38 -9.78
C ASN A 15 10.32 -9.21 -9.05
N GLY A 16 10.44 -10.51 -9.38
CA GLY A 16 11.53 -11.36 -8.93
C GLY A 16 12.89 -10.85 -9.34
N GLY A 17 13.01 -10.24 -10.52
CA GLY A 17 14.22 -9.57 -10.97
C GLY A 17 14.71 -8.50 -10.01
N ASP A 18 13.80 -7.66 -9.50
CA ASP A 18 14.09 -6.67 -8.47
C ASP A 18 14.49 -7.33 -7.15
N GLY A 19 13.80 -8.42 -6.79
CA GLY A 19 14.16 -9.27 -5.64
C GLY A 19 15.59 -9.80 -5.74
N PHE A 20 16.04 -10.27 -6.90
CA PHE A 20 17.41 -10.76 -7.10
C PHE A 20 18.44 -9.65 -6.99
N VAL A 21 18.12 -8.43 -7.44
CA VAL A 21 18.99 -7.24 -7.22
C VAL A 21 19.10 -6.96 -5.73
N ILE A 22 17.99 -6.94 -5.00
CA ILE A 22 17.97 -6.72 -3.54
C ILE A 22 18.80 -7.80 -2.84
N ALA A 23 18.62 -9.09 -3.20
CA ALA A 23 19.38 -10.21 -2.65
C ALA A 23 20.89 -10.01 -2.81
N ARG A 24 21.31 -9.66 -4.01
CA ARG A 24 22.71 -9.42 -4.35
C ARG A 24 23.30 -8.28 -3.51
N HIS A 25 22.61 -7.15 -3.41
CA HIS A 25 23.11 -6.00 -2.66
C HIS A 25 23.18 -6.29 -1.15
N LEU A 26 22.17 -6.92 -0.58
CA LEU A 26 22.17 -7.32 0.83
C LEU A 26 23.30 -8.30 1.14
N HIS A 27 23.55 -9.27 0.25
CA HIS A 27 24.66 -10.22 0.40
C HIS A 27 26.02 -9.51 0.35
N GLN A 28 26.22 -8.58 -0.58
CA GLN A 28 27.46 -7.82 -0.71
C GLN A 28 27.81 -6.97 0.52
N ILE A 29 26.82 -6.51 1.29
CA ILE A 29 27.03 -5.78 2.55
C ILE A 29 27.06 -6.72 3.77
N GLY A 30 27.21 -8.05 3.56
CA GLY A 30 27.39 -9.03 4.60
C GLY A 30 26.14 -9.53 5.31
N ILE A 31 24.94 -9.23 4.78
CA ILE A 31 23.68 -9.78 5.30
C ILE A 31 23.51 -11.21 4.78
N ARG A 32 23.15 -12.15 5.65
CA ARG A 32 22.84 -13.51 5.25
C ARG A 32 21.50 -13.56 4.52
N VAL A 33 21.55 -13.83 3.24
CA VAL A 33 20.38 -13.87 2.34
C VAL A 33 20.23 -15.28 1.76
N VAL A 34 18.99 -15.71 1.64
CA VAL A 34 18.58 -16.88 0.84
C VAL A 34 17.50 -16.40 -0.12
N ALA A 35 17.70 -16.58 -1.40
CA ALA A 35 16.65 -16.36 -2.40
C ALA A 35 15.77 -17.62 -2.49
N VAL A 36 14.47 -17.44 -2.57
CA VAL A 36 13.50 -18.51 -2.80
C VAL A 36 12.84 -18.26 -4.14
N LEU A 37 13.06 -19.15 -5.08
CA LEU A 37 12.47 -19.07 -6.41
C LEU A 37 11.13 -19.83 -6.43
N VAL A 38 10.08 -19.17 -6.87
CA VAL A 38 8.77 -19.76 -7.14
C VAL A 38 8.68 -20.04 -8.63
N GLY A 39 8.44 -21.29 -9.00
CA GLY A 39 8.57 -21.78 -10.38
C GLY A 39 10.00 -22.13 -10.75
N THR A 40 10.34 -22.01 -12.03
CA THR A 40 11.65 -22.42 -12.57
C THR A 40 12.44 -21.23 -13.11
N SER A 41 13.78 -21.33 -13.04
CA SER A 41 14.67 -20.31 -13.60
C SER A 41 14.63 -20.23 -15.14
N GLU A 42 14.17 -21.29 -15.81
CA GLU A 42 14.09 -21.37 -17.28
C GLU A 42 13.01 -20.45 -17.87
N ASN A 43 12.00 -20.11 -17.06
CA ASN A 43 10.87 -19.26 -17.48
C ASN A 43 11.01 -17.80 -17.03
N LEU A 44 12.17 -17.38 -16.55
CA LEU A 44 12.39 -15.99 -16.14
C LEU A 44 12.45 -15.09 -17.37
N PRO A 45 11.83 -13.88 -17.34
CA PRO A 45 12.05 -12.84 -18.33
C PRO A 45 13.53 -12.47 -18.42
N ALA A 46 14.00 -12.00 -19.58
CA ALA A 46 15.41 -11.76 -19.87
C ALA A 46 16.12 -10.89 -18.82
N ASP A 47 15.49 -9.81 -18.38
CA ASP A 47 16.06 -8.91 -17.35
C ASP A 47 16.11 -9.59 -15.97
N ALA A 48 15.09 -10.34 -15.60
CA ALA A 48 15.07 -11.11 -14.36
C ALA A 48 16.12 -12.22 -14.38
N GLU A 49 16.27 -12.92 -15.51
CA GLU A 49 17.31 -13.94 -15.69
C GLU A 49 18.73 -13.34 -15.56
N ALA A 50 18.97 -12.20 -16.19
CA ALA A 50 20.26 -11.52 -16.08
C ALA A 50 20.60 -11.16 -14.62
N ASN A 51 19.61 -10.67 -13.85
CA ASN A 51 19.79 -10.34 -12.43
C ASN A 51 19.91 -11.60 -11.57
N TYR A 52 19.20 -12.68 -11.90
CA TYR A 52 19.34 -13.99 -11.26
C TYR A 52 20.80 -14.52 -11.40
N ARG A 53 21.34 -14.50 -12.61
CA ARG A 53 22.73 -14.91 -12.87
C ARG A 53 23.74 -14.04 -12.11
N ARG A 54 23.55 -12.72 -12.08
CA ARG A 54 24.40 -11.80 -11.32
C ARG A 54 24.33 -12.06 -9.81
N MET A 55 23.17 -12.43 -9.28
CA MET A 55 22.97 -12.82 -7.89
C MET A 55 23.72 -14.12 -7.56
N LEU A 56 23.61 -15.12 -8.40
CA LEU A 56 24.34 -16.38 -8.25
C LEU A 56 25.85 -16.18 -8.26
N ALA A 57 26.35 -15.31 -9.15
CA ALA A 57 27.78 -15.04 -9.29
C ALA A 57 28.43 -14.45 -8.03
N VAL A 58 27.68 -13.81 -7.14
CA VAL A 58 28.17 -13.31 -5.84
C VAL A 58 27.98 -14.30 -4.69
N GLY A 59 27.43 -15.51 -4.95
CA GLY A 59 27.31 -16.58 -3.98
C GLY A 59 26.04 -16.56 -3.13
N VAL A 60 24.97 -15.89 -3.54
CA VAL A 60 23.66 -16.00 -2.86
C VAL A 60 23.09 -17.39 -3.05
N SER A 61 22.71 -18.05 -1.96
CA SER A 61 22.06 -19.36 -2.00
C SER A 61 20.63 -19.23 -2.52
N VAL A 62 20.22 -20.18 -3.38
CA VAL A 62 18.86 -20.27 -3.92
C VAL A 62 18.24 -21.57 -3.44
N LEU A 63 16.95 -21.50 -3.07
CA LEU A 63 16.08 -22.65 -2.80
C LEU A 63 14.88 -22.57 -3.75
N LEU A 64 14.45 -23.70 -4.26
CA LEU A 64 13.15 -23.80 -4.92
C LEU A 64 12.05 -23.78 -3.85
N ALA A 65 10.94 -23.12 -4.15
CA ALA A 65 9.84 -22.98 -3.17
C ALA A 65 9.27 -24.32 -2.73
N GLU A 66 9.23 -25.30 -3.64
CA GLU A 66 8.78 -26.69 -3.38
C GLU A 66 9.72 -27.46 -2.44
N GLU A 67 11.03 -27.16 -2.50
CA GLU A 67 12.08 -27.83 -1.71
C GLU A 67 12.26 -27.20 -0.32
N ALA A 68 11.85 -25.94 -0.16
CA ALA A 68 12.05 -25.19 1.08
C ALA A 68 11.16 -25.73 2.21
N LYS A 69 11.79 -26.32 3.25
CA LYS A 69 11.08 -26.84 4.42
C LYS A 69 10.46 -25.70 5.24
N TYR A 70 9.35 -26.01 5.91
CA TYR A 70 8.61 -25.03 6.73
C TYR A 70 9.48 -24.36 7.80
N GLU A 71 10.33 -25.10 8.48
CA GLU A 71 11.23 -24.58 9.53
C GLU A 71 12.21 -23.56 8.99
N GLU A 72 12.55 -23.62 7.71
CA GLU A 72 13.44 -22.66 7.08
C GLU A 72 12.78 -21.29 6.88
N TRP A 73 11.47 -21.24 6.69
CA TRP A 73 10.70 -20.00 6.57
C TRP A 73 10.53 -19.32 7.94
N GLY A 74 10.22 -20.09 8.98
CA GLY A 74 9.97 -19.57 10.33
C GLY A 74 11.20 -18.98 11.02
N SER A 75 12.42 -19.25 10.53
CA SER A 75 13.66 -18.70 11.08
C SER A 75 14.08 -17.35 10.48
N ALA A 76 13.34 -16.83 9.52
CA ALA A 76 13.62 -15.54 8.90
C ALA A 76 13.27 -14.39 9.85
N THR A 77 14.13 -13.37 9.91
CA THR A 77 13.83 -12.12 10.62
C THR A 77 13.15 -11.12 9.69
N ILE A 78 13.50 -11.17 8.40
CA ILE A 78 12.95 -10.34 7.35
C ILE A 78 12.61 -11.25 6.17
N VAL A 79 11.43 -11.06 5.61
CA VAL A 79 10.99 -11.64 4.34
C VAL A 79 10.74 -10.51 3.37
N VAL A 80 11.30 -10.61 2.17
CA VAL A 80 11.05 -9.69 1.07
C VAL A 80 10.14 -10.41 0.08
N ASP A 81 8.96 -9.88 -0.10
CA ASP A 81 7.99 -10.34 -1.10
C ASP A 81 8.28 -9.61 -2.42
N ALA A 82 8.78 -10.36 -3.39
CA ALA A 82 9.04 -9.92 -4.76
C ALA A 82 8.43 -10.92 -5.77
N LEU A 83 7.30 -11.57 -5.41
CA LEU A 83 6.66 -12.54 -6.29
C LEU A 83 5.97 -11.86 -7.47
N PHE A 84 5.03 -10.98 -7.19
CA PHE A 84 4.23 -10.30 -8.21
C PHE A 84 4.15 -8.80 -7.92
N GLY A 85 4.26 -8.00 -8.97
CA GLY A 85 4.03 -6.54 -8.96
C GLY A 85 2.76 -6.20 -9.74
N THR A 86 2.79 -5.09 -10.48
CA THR A 86 1.65 -4.55 -11.23
C THR A 86 1.11 -5.47 -12.35
N GLY A 87 1.83 -6.51 -12.74
CA GLY A 87 1.41 -7.43 -13.80
C GLY A 87 0.45 -8.54 -13.35
N LEU A 88 0.06 -8.60 -12.09
CA LEU A 88 -0.85 -9.63 -11.59
C LEU A 88 -2.30 -9.29 -11.98
N SER A 89 -2.93 -10.16 -12.77
CA SER A 89 -4.31 -9.98 -13.23
C SER A 89 -5.20 -11.22 -13.03
N ARG A 90 -4.69 -12.23 -12.32
CA ARG A 90 -5.41 -13.49 -12.10
C ARG A 90 -5.32 -13.92 -10.64
N VAL A 91 -6.26 -14.75 -10.22
CA VAL A 91 -6.26 -15.38 -8.89
C VAL A 91 -4.98 -16.19 -8.71
N LEU A 92 -4.38 -16.07 -7.53
CA LEU A 92 -3.21 -16.88 -7.18
C LEU A 92 -3.62 -18.29 -6.81
N GLU A 93 -2.98 -19.27 -7.47
CA GLU A 93 -3.20 -20.69 -7.27
C GLU A 93 -1.88 -21.44 -7.20
N GLY A 94 -1.91 -22.70 -6.75
CA GLY A 94 -0.76 -23.61 -6.75
C GLY A 94 0.43 -23.10 -5.92
N GLU A 95 1.63 -23.13 -6.48
CA GLU A 95 2.87 -22.76 -5.81
C GLU A 95 2.88 -21.29 -5.37
N ALA A 96 2.33 -20.40 -6.17
CA ALA A 96 2.25 -18.97 -5.84
C ALA A 96 1.38 -18.73 -4.61
N GLN A 97 0.21 -19.38 -4.54
CA GLN A 97 -0.65 -19.34 -3.36
C GLN A 97 0.08 -19.87 -2.11
N GLN A 98 0.73 -21.04 -2.23
CA GLN A 98 1.49 -21.63 -1.13
C GLN A 98 2.62 -20.72 -0.66
N ALA A 99 3.31 -20.04 -1.58
CA ALA A 99 4.38 -19.10 -1.23
C ALA A 99 3.83 -17.93 -0.42
N VAL A 100 2.70 -17.32 -0.84
CA VAL A 100 2.01 -16.26 -0.09
C VAL A 100 1.61 -16.73 1.31
N GLU A 101 1.02 -17.93 1.43
CA GLU A 101 0.64 -18.49 2.72
C GLU A 101 1.86 -18.68 3.65
N ARG A 102 3.00 -19.14 3.08
CA ARG A 102 4.25 -19.29 3.85
C ARG A 102 4.82 -17.95 4.30
N ILE A 103 4.76 -16.90 3.45
CA ILE A 103 5.15 -15.54 3.82
C ILE A 103 4.29 -15.06 4.99
N ASN A 104 2.97 -15.22 4.91
CA ASN A 104 2.05 -14.79 5.94
C ASN A 104 2.28 -15.55 7.26
N ARG A 105 2.55 -16.84 7.22
CA ARG A 105 2.92 -17.63 8.42
C ARG A 105 4.25 -17.16 9.02
N ALA A 106 5.24 -16.79 8.21
CA ALA A 106 6.47 -16.20 8.72
C ALA A 106 6.22 -14.84 9.40
N SER A 107 5.30 -14.03 8.85
CA SER A 107 4.83 -12.79 9.50
C SER A 107 4.19 -13.06 10.85
N ASP A 108 3.29 -14.06 10.93
CA ASP A 108 2.63 -14.48 12.17
C ASP A 108 3.64 -14.99 13.22
N ALA A 109 4.77 -15.56 12.78
CA ALA A 109 5.89 -15.97 13.62
C ALA A 109 6.85 -14.82 13.99
N GLY A 110 6.54 -13.58 13.61
CA GLY A 110 7.28 -12.36 13.97
C GLY A 110 8.31 -11.87 12.96
N ALA A 111 8.35 -12.44 11.75
CA ALA A 111 9.18 -11.90 10.67
C ALA A 111 8.59 -10.58 10.16
N LYS A 112 9.46 -9.60 9.87
CA LYS A 112 9.05 -8.38 9.18
C LYS A 112 8.93 -8.67 7.68
N VAL A 113 7.75 -8.48 7.11
CA VAL A 113 7.50 -8.65 5.67
C VAL A 113 7.58 -7.30 4.96
N ILE A 114 8.41 -7.24 3.91
CA ILE A 114 8.56 -6.05 3.06
C ILE A 114 8.17 -6.44 1.64
N ALA A 115 7.12 -5.80 1.10
CA ALA A 115 6.70 -6.03 -0.27
C ALA A 115 7.44 -5.08 -1.23
N VAL A 116 7.89 -5.65 -2.35
CA VAL A 116 8.46 -4.91 -3.48
C VAL A 116 7.33 -4.56 -4.43
N ASP A 117 7.16 -3.29 -4.67
CA ASP A 117 6.16 -2.67 -5.53
C ASP A 117 4.72 -2.76 -4.99
N VAL A 118 4.16 -3.95 -4.86
CA VAL A 118 2.82 -4.23 -4.32
C VAL A 118 2.86 -5.55 -3.56
N PRO A 119 2.12 -5.72 -2.46
CA PRO A 119 1.98 -7.02 -1.83
C PRO A 119 1.42 -8.04 -2.83
N SER A 120 2.10 -9.16 -3.01
CA SER A 120 1.68 -10.18 -3.96
C SER A 120 0.29 -10.70 -3.64
N GLY A 121 -0.57 -10.70 -4.65
CA GLY A 121 -1.99 -11.05 -4.52
C GLY A 121 -2.94 -9.86 -4.44
N ILE A 122 -2.44 -8.63 -4.41
CA ILE A 122 -3.27 -7.41 -4.50
C ILE A 122 -3.35 -6.93 -5.95
N ASP A 123 -4.57 -6.68 -6.41
CA ASP A 123 -4.83 -6.00 -7.67
C ASP A 123 -4.47 -4.50 -7.54
N THR A 124 -3.62 -4.02 -8.41
CA THR A 124 -3.03 -2.67 -8.32
C THR A 124 -4.00 -1.53 -8.62
N ASP A 125 -5.06 -1.80 -9.34
CA ASP A 125 -6.03 -0.79 -9.76
C ASP A 125 -7.22 -0.72 -8.80
N THR A 126 -7.63 -1.85 -8.22
CA THR A 126 -8.83 -1.96 -7.39
C THR A 126 -8.56 -2.19 -5.90
N GLY A 127 -7.36 -2.66 -5.54
CA GLY A 127 -7.03 -3.06 -4.18
C GLY A 127 -7.65 -4.39 -3.75
N GLN A 128 -8.30 -5.11 -4.65
CA GLN A 128 -8.93 -6.39 -4.33
C GLN A 128 -7.89 -7.49 -4.13
N VAL A 129 -8.19 -8.45 -3.25
CA VAL A 129 -7.39 -9.66 -3.05
C VAL A 129 -7.71 -10.67 -4.15
N LEU A 130 -6.70 -11.08 -4.89
CA LEU A 130 -6.82 -12.08 -5.95
C LEU A 130 -6.57 -13.50 -5.39
N GLY A 131 -7.56 -14.01 -4.68
CA GLY A 131 -7.54 -15.30 -3.99
C GLY A 131 -6.87 -15.23 -2.62
N THR A 132 -5.57 -15.00 -2.58
CA THR A 132 -4.81 -14.74 -1.35
C THR A 132 -3.81 -13.60 -1.58
N ALA A 133 -3.42 -12.91 -0.52
CA ALA A 133 -2.44 -11.84 -0.62
C ALA A 133 -1.49 -11.81 0.58
N VAL A 134 -0.28 -11.32 0.33
CA VAL A 134 0.72 -11.07 1.37
C VAL A 134 0.26 -9.95 2.29
N ARG A 135 0.45 -10.13 3.60
CA ARG A 135 0.30 -9.11 4.62
C ARG A 135 1.67 -8.49 4.91
N ALA A 136 1.97 -7.41 4.22
CA ALA A 136 3.24 -6.72 4.39
C ALA A 136 3.22 -5.78 5.60
N SER A 137 4.34 -5.71 6.33
CA SER A 137 4.56 -4.68 7.35
C SER A 137 4.85 -3.32 6.68
N GLU A 138 5.57 -3.40 5.57
CA GLU A 138 5.96 -2.24 4.75
C GLU A 138 5.93 -2.63 3.27
N THR A 139 5.55 -1.67 2.42
CA THR A 139 5.61 -1.80 0.95
C THR A 139 6.48 -0.70 0.39
N VAL A 140 7.45 -1.05 -0.46
CA VAL A 140 8.24 -0.09 -1.23
C VAL A 140 7.73 -0.12 -2.67
N THR A 141 6.82 0.79 -3.00
CA THR A 141 6.27 0.90 -4.35
C THR A 141 7.19 1.68 -5.26
N ILE A 142 7.36 1.20 -6.49
CA ILE A 142 8.38 1.68 -7.44
C ILE A 142 7.76 2.71 -8.38
N GLY A 143 8.42 3.86 -8.55
CA GLY A 143 7.99 4.95 -9.43
C GLY A 143 6.83 5.73 -8.86
N LEU A 144 5.60 5.34 -9.15
CA LEU A 144 4.38 6.02 -8.72
C LEU A 144 3.56 5.15 -7.76
N PRO A 145 2.80 5.76 -6.83
CA PRO A 145 1.83 5.05 -6.01
C PRO A 145 0.77 4.36 -6.88
N LYS A 146 0.34 3.17 -6.47
CA LYS A 146 -0.76 2.44 -7.11
C LYS A 146 -2.06 2.67 -6.36
N VAL A 147 -3.16 2.78 -7.09
CA VAL A 147 -4.49 3.02 -6.51
C VAL A 147 -4.86 1.93 -5.52
N GLY A 148 -4.56 0.67 -5.85
CA GLY A 148 -4.84 -0.47 -5.00
C GLY A 148 -4.14 -0.46 -3.63
N LEU A 149 -3.04 0.31 -3.47
CA LEU A 149 -2.38 0.50 -2.17
C LEU A 149 -3.09 1.55 -1.28
N ALA A 150 -4.03 2.31 -1.84
CA ALA A 150 -4.80 3.32 -1.13
C ALA A 150 -6.24 2.88 -0.81
N LEU A 151 -6.73 1.84 -1.48
CA LEU A 151 -8.08 1.29 -1.33
C LEU A 151 -8.06 0.01 -0.47
N GLU A 152 -9.10 -0.18 0.34
CA GLU A 152 -9.28 -1.44 1.07
C GLU A 152 -9.82 -2.55 0.13
N PRO A 153 -9.37 -3.79 0.32
CA PRO A 153 -8.48 -4.31 1.37
C PRO A 153 -6.98 -4.15 1.10
N GLY A 154 -6.55 -3.71 -0.10
CA GLY A 154 -5.14 -3.60 -0.48
C GLY A 154 -4.32 -2.72 0.45
N ARG A 155 -4.90 -1.63 0.96
CA ARG A 155 -4.27 -0.74 1.94
C ARG A 155 -3.90 -1.46 3.25
N GLU A 156 -4.79 -2.31 3.77
CA GLU A 156 -4.52 -3.11 4.96
C GLU A 156 -3.36 -4.08 4.73
N HIS A 157 -3.30 -4.70 3.54
CA HIS A 157 -2.23 -5.60 3.14
C HIS A 157 -0.89 -4.91 2.91
N ALA A 158 -0.89 -3.64 2.52
CA ALA A 158 0.33 -2.90 2.16
C ALA A 158 1.14 -2.44 3.37
N GLY A 159 0.54 -2.32 4.55
CA GLY A 159 1.19 -1.75 5.72
C GLY A 159 1.65 -0.31 5.46
N LYS A 160 2.86 0.04 5.89
CA LYS A 160 3.41 1.38 5.63
C LYS A 160 3.99 1.47 4.22
N VAL A 161 3.42 2.34 3.38
CA VAL A 161 3.85 2.49 1.99
C VAL A 161 4.93 3.58 1.85
N PHE A 162 6.01 3.23 1.14
CA PHE A 162 7.08 4.13 0.72
C PHE A 162 7.17 4.15 -0.79
N VAL A 163 7.38 5.31 -1.39
CA VAL A 163 7.56 5.46 -2.84
C VAL A 163 9.03 5.56 -3.18
N ALA A 164 9.56 4.58 -3.91
CA ALA A 164 10.90 4.62 -4.46
C ALA A 164 10.89 5.36 -5.80
N ARG A 165 11.42 6.57 -5.84
CA ARG A 165 11.52 7.36 -7.07
C ARG A 165 12.64 6.82 -7.95
N ILE A 166 12.34 6.48 -9.19
CA ILE A 166 13.28 5.92 -10.17
C ILE A 166 13.45 6.82 -11.40
N GLY A 167 13.12 8.12 -11.28
CA GLY A 167 13.22 9.09 -12.38
C GLY A 167 12.01 9.10 -13.31
N ILE A 168 10.92 8.41 -12.96
CA ILE A 168 9.62 8.55 -13.66
C ILE A 168 8.99 9.86 -13.20
N GLU A 169 8.57 10.70 -14.15
CA GLU A 169 7.87 11.94 -13.86
C GLU A 169 6.47 11.66 -13.29
N ASP A 170 6.04 12.52 -12.37
CA ASP A 170 4.71 12.38 -11.71
C ASP A 170 3.55 12.57 -12.71
N HIS A 171 3.83 13.13 -13.90
CA HIS A 171 2.85 13.34 -14.97
C HIS A 171 3.43 12.93 -16.31
N ALA A 172 2.84 11.91 -16.94
CA ALA A 172 3.11 11.62 -18.33
C ALA A 172 2.22 12.52 -19.23
N PRO A 173 2.76 13.18 -20.27
CA PRO A 173 1.96 13.98 -21.18
C PRO A 173 0.79 13.18 -21.76
N GLY A 174 -0.42 13.72 -21.61
CA GLY A 174 -1.64 13.07 -22.13
C GLY A 174 -2.23 11.95 -21.28
N VAL A 175 -1.64 11.64 -20.14
CA VAL A 175 -2.19 10.67 -19.17
C VAL A 175 -2.72 11.41 -17.94
N MET A 176 -4.02 11.28 -17.70
CA MET A 176 -4.63 11.78 -16.47
C MET A 176 -4.54 10.69 -15.39
N PRO A 177 -4.10 11.03 -14.16
CA PRO A 177 -4.14 10.06 -13.07
C PRO A 177 -5.58 9.65 -12.77
N SER A 178 -5.81 8.37 -12.52
CA SER A 178 -7.14 7.83 -12.18
C SER A 178 -7.62 8.27 -10.78
N ALA A 179 -6.70 8.65 -9.90
CA ALA A 179 -6.98 9.14 -8.56
C ALA A 179 -5.87 10.09 -8.10
N GLU A 180 -6.20 10.97 -7.16
CA GLU A 180 -5.27 11.90 -6.56
C GLU A 180 -5.33 11.78 -5.03
N VAL A 181 -4.17 11.72 -4.38
CA VAL A 181 -4.07 11.71 -2.92
C VAL A 181 -3.98 13.14 -2.40
N TRP A 182 -4.98 13.57 -1.68
CA TRP A 182 -4.98 14.88 -1.03
C TRP A 182 -4.09 14.87 0.21
N THR A 183 -2.92 15.44 0.07
CA THR A 183 -1.98 15.63 1.18
C THR A 183 -2.31 16.91 1.96
N PRO A 184 -1.86 17.06 3.22
CA PRO A 184 -2.01 18.31 3.97
C PRO A 184 -1.47 19.55 3.22
N ALA A 185 -0.45 19.37 2.38
CA ALA A 185 0.10 20.46 1.56
C ALA A 185 -0.85 20.85 0.42
N VAL A 186 -1.48 19.89 -0.25
CA VAL A 186 -2.49 20.15 -1.29
C VAL A 186 -3.72 20.80 -0.68
N VAL A 187 -4.24 20.25 0.44
CA VAL A 187 -5.38 20.84 1.15
C VAL A 187 -5.09 22.30 1.56
N ARG A 188 -3.91 22.58 2.12
CA ARG A 188 -3.54 23.94 2.52
C ARG A 188 -3.51 24.93 1.35
N LYS A 189 -3.07 24.49 0.17
CA LYS A 189 -3.09 25.31 -1.06
C LYS A 189 -4.50 25.55 -1.59
N SER A 190 -5.42 24.61 -1.38
CA SER A 190 -6.82 24.67 -1.87
C SER A 190 -7.72 25.48 -0.93
N LEU A 191 -7.29 25.71 0.33
CA LEU A 191 -8.08 26.53 1.26
C LEU A 191 -8.06 28.01 0.84
N PRO A 192 -9.22 28.67 0.77
CA PRO A 192 -9.30 30.08 0.45
C PRO A 192 -8.64 30.93 1.56
N VAL A 193 -7.92 31.97 1.16
CA VAL A 193 -7.37 32.93 2.12
C VAL A 193 -8.51 33.80 2.66
N ARG A 194 -8.70 33.81 3.98
CA ARG A 194 -9.72 34.63 4.62
C ARG A 194 -9.27 36.08 4.67
N SER A 195 -10.11 36.97 4.14
CA SER A 195 -9.90 38.42 4.30
C SER A 195 -10.01 38.85 5.76
N LYS A 196 -9.08 39.70 6.22
CA LYS A 196 -9.13 40.30 7.57
C LYS A 196 -10.32 41.25 7.77
N HIS A 197 -10.88 41.78 6.69
CA HIS A 197 -12.02 42.71 6.69
C HIS A 197 -13.33 42.01 6.27
N GLY A 198 -13.34 40.68 6.20
CA GLY A 198 -14.55 39.92 5.85
C GLY A 198 -15.57 39.89 6.98
N HIS A 199 -16.84 39.87 6.64
CA HIS A 199 -17.96 39.68 7.57
C HIS A 199 -18.64 38.33 7.30
N LYS A 200 -19.56 37.91 8.16
CA LYS A 200 -20.24 36.59 8.05
C LYS A 200 -20.79 36.27 6.64
N GLY A 201 -21.36 37.29 5.95
CA GLY A 201 -21.86 37.12 4.59
C GLY A 201 -20.77 36.90 3.51
N SER A 202 -19.51 37.29 3.79
CA SER A 202 -18.38 37.14 2.86
C SER A 202 -17.88 35.67 2.77
N PHE A 203 -18.24 34.84 3.75
CA PHE A 203 -17.73 33.46 3.87
C PHE A 203 -18.77 32.39 3.56
N GLY A 204 -19.81 32.79 2.86
CA GLY A 204 -20.86 31.88 2.39
C GLY A 204 -21.89 31.51 3.46
N HIS A 205 -22.97 30.90 2.99
CA HIS A 205 -24.07 30.42 3.79
C HIS A 205 -24.34 28.95 3.45
N VAL A 206 -24.20 28.07 4.41
CA VAL A 206 -24.45 26.62 4.27
C VAL A 206 -25.84 26.30 4.78
N LEU A 207 -26.66 25.65 3.96
CA LEU A 207 -27.92 25.05 4.35
C LEU A 207 -27.71 23.55 4.60
N VAL A 208 -28.00 23.11 5.83
CA VAL A 208 -28.00 21.70 6.22
C VAL A 208 -29.46 21.22 6.31
N VAL A 209 -29.86 20.33 5.42
CA VAL A 209 -31.19 19.70 5.45
C VAL A 209 -31.03 18.35 6.12
N ALA A 210 -31.36 18.27 7.41
CA ALA A 210 -31.12 17.05 8.20
C ALA A 210 -31.92 17.06 9.51
N GLY A 211 -31.97 15.92 10.17
CA GLY A 211 -32.63 15.72 11.46
C GLY A 211 -33.95 14.98 11.31
N ALA A 212 -34.14 14.02 12.21
CA ALA A 212 -35.39 13.30 12.41
C ALA A 212 -35.56 13.03 13.92
N PRO A 213 -36.78 12.71 14.41
CA PRO A 213 -36.97 12.26 15.78
C PRO A 213 -36.04 11.08 16.12
N GLY A 214 -35.25 11.22 17.20
CA GLY A 214 -34.22 10.26 17.58
C GLY A 214 -32.89 10.32 16.81
N MET A 215 -32.77 11.16 15.76
CA MET A 215 -31.57 11.29 14.89
C MET A 215 -31.14 12.76 14.72
N THR A 216 -31.11 13.53 15.77
CA THR A 216 -30.73 14.96 15.75
C THR A 216 -29.22 15.17 15.73
N GLY A 217 -28.44 14.18 16.22
CA GLY A 217 -26.97 14.28 16.34
C GLY A 217 -26.26 14.50 15.00
N ALA A 218 -26.72 13.87 13.92
CA ALA A 218 -26.13 14.03 12.59
C ALA A 218 -26.29 15.47 12.06
N ALA A 219 -27.46 16.08 12.26
CA ALA A 219 -27.73 17.46 11.90
C ALA A 219 -26.82 18.43 12.69
N HIS A 220 -26.67 18.20 14.00
CA HIS A 220 -25.78 18.99 14.87
C HIS A 220 -24.32 18.88 14.44
N LEU A 221 -23.82 17.66 14.22
CA LEU A 221 -22.43 17.43 13.79
C LEU A 221 -22.12 18.04 12.44
N ALA A 222 -23.05 17.92 11.47
CA ALA A 222 -22.88 18.52 10.14
C ALA A 222 -22.82 20.06 10.22
N SER A 223 -23.70 20.65 11.02
CA SER A 223 -23.74 22.10 11.20
C SER A 223 -22.50 22.63 11.91
N LEU A 224 -22.07 21.94 12.96
CA LEU A 224 -20.85 22.27 13.68
C LEU A 224 -19.61 22.10 12.79
N GLY A 225 -19.58 21.05 11.97
CA GLY A 225 -18.53 20.83 10.97
C GLY A 225 -18.45 21.98 9.96
N ALA A 226 -19.57 22.40 9.40
CA ALA A 226 -19.66 23.52 8.46
C ALA A 226 -19.17 24.81 9.10
N ALA A 227 -19.59 25.12 10.33
CA ALA A 227 -19.16 26.29 11.06
C ALA A 227 -17.65 26.28 11.35
N ARG A 228 -17.10 25.15 11.78
CA ARG A 228 -15.66 24.96 12.05
C ARG A 228 -14.81 25.05 10.80
N MET A 229 -15.32 24.60 9.66
CA MET A 229 -14.65 24.75 8.37
C MET A 229 -14.66 26.19 7.84
N GLY A 230 -15.40 27.10 8.51
CA GLY A 230 -15.34 28.52 8.24
C GLY A 230 -16.50 29.09 7.46
N ALA A 231 -17.63 28.40 7.36
CA ALA A 231 -18.87 28.98 6.84
C ALA A 231 -19.26 30.24 7.64
N GLY A 232 -19.65 31.30 6.94
CA GLY A 232 -20.05 32.55 7.58
C GLY A 232 -21.40 32.44 8.27
N LEU A 233 -22.30 31.66 7.72
CA LEU A 233 -23.63 31.34 8.25
C LEU A 233 -23.93 29.84 8.02
N VAL A 234 -24.60 29.24 8.97
CA VAL A 234 -25.13 27.88 8.85
C VAL A 234 -26.59 27.89 9.27
N THR A 235 -27.47 27.42 8.40
CA THR A 235 -28.89 27.23 8.68
C THR A 235 -29.23 25.75 8.62
N VAL A 236 -29.97 25.27 9.60
CA VAL A 236 -30.47 23.90 9.63
C VAL A 236 -31.96 23.91 9.28
N ALA A 237 -32.32 23.22 8.20
CA ALA A 237 -33.71 22.92 7.89
C ALA A 237 -34.04 21.53 8.42
N CYS A 238 -34.90 21.45 9.42
CA CYS A 238 -35.28 20.20 10.08
C CYS A 238 -36.82 20.16 10.32
N PRO A 239 -37.41 18.99 10.57
CA PRO A 239 -38.81 18.87 10.98
C PRO A 239 -39.06 19.67 12.27
N ALA A 240 -40.21 20.35 12.36
CA ALA A 240 -40.56 21.21 13.49
C ALA A 240 -40.46 20.50 14.85
N GLY A 241 -40.78 19.22 14.93
CA GLY A 241 -40.71 18.44 16.18
C GLY A 241 -39.31 18.22 16.74
N VAL A 242 -38.22 18.58 16.02
CA VAL A 242 -36.83 18.43 16.47
C VAL A 242 -36.07 19.75 16.55
N SER A 243 -36.67 20.87 16.11
CA SER A 243 -36.01 22.18 16.09
C SER A 243 -35.52 22.60 17.47
N ALA A 244 -36.34 22.47 18.51
CA ALA A 244 -35.95 22.85 19.87
C ALA A 244 -34.72 22.08 20.42
N ILE A 245 -34.43 20.89 19.88
CA ILE A 245 -33.24 20.09 20.27
C ILE A 245 -31.97 20.63 19.56
N LEU A 246 -32.14 21.28 18.41
CA LEU A 246 -31.06 21.77 17.56
C LEU A 246 -30.74 23.27 17.79
N GLU A 247 -31.51 23.95 18.61
CA GLU A 247 -31.34 25.38 18.97
C GLU A 247 -30.28 25.60 20.07
N ILE A 248 -29.25 24.78 20.15
CA ILE A 248 -28.22 24.84 21.16
C ILE A 248 -26.97 25.59 20.63
#